data_abbd7c41eb18de9990c881bb0d3ab68a
#
_entry.id   abbd7c41eb18de9990c881bb0d3ab68a
#
_cell.length_a   1.000
_cell.length_b   1.000
_cell.length_c   1.000
_cell.angle_alpha   90.00
_cell.angle_beta   90.00
_cell.angle_gamma   90.00
#
_symmetry.space_group_name_H-M   'P 1'
#
loop_
_entity.id
_entity.type
_entity.pdbx_description
1 polymer ?
#
loop_
_entity_poly.entity_id
_entity_poly.type
_entity_poly.pdbx_seq_one_letter_code
_entity_poly.pdbx_strand_id
1 'polypeptide(L)'
;MKPHEKATQDCLSIEEDKEALNCLKRVVKEYAGSDICRPKLVLLVQKNCIPCKEEMALHAEDIAKGIIQKIQADSPEGLNIAVKNDITFIPSLILLDCHDNLIMPAV
;
A
#
# COMPACT_ATOMS: atom_id res chain seq x y z
N MET A 1 -1.78 -21.49 -7.60
CA MET A 1 -1.85 -20.11 -7.04
C MET A 1 -2.10 -20.17 -5.54
N LYS A 2 -1.36 -19.39 -4.78
CA LYS A 2 -1.54 -19.33 -3.32
C LYS A 2 -2.82 -18.55 -2.98
N PRO A 3 -3.52 -18.87 -1.87
CA PRO A 3 -4.79 -18.20 -1.54
C PRO A 3 -4.72 -16.67 -1.49
N HIS A 4 -3.63 -16.09 -0.96
CA HIS A 4 -3.49 -14.64 -0.89
C HIS A 4 -3.32 -13.99 -2.27
N GLU A 5 -2.69 -14.69 -3.21
CA GLU A 5 -2.52 -14.21 -4.58
C GLU A 5 -3.86 -14.17 -5.30
N LYS A 6 -4.69 -15.21 -5.13
CA LYS A 6 -6.02 -15.26 -5.70
C LYS A 6 -6.90 -14.16 -5.12
N ALA A 7 -6.89 -13.98 -3.80
CA ALA A 7 -7.65 -12.93 -3.14
C ALA A 7 -7.24 -11.54 -3.63
N THR A 8 -5.93 -11.31 -3.80
CA THR A 8 -5.41 -10.06 -4.35
C THR A 8 -5.91 -9.84 -5.79
N GLN A 9 -5.85 -10.87 -6.64
CA GLN A 9 -6.34 -10.78 -8.02
C GLN A 9 -7.83 -10.49 -8.08
N ASP A 10 -8.62 -11.10 -7.20
CA ASP A 10 -10.06 -10.85 -7.13
C ASP A 10 -10.32 -9.38 -6.79
N CYS A 11 -9.53 -8.78 -5.90
CA CYS A 11 -9.61 -7.36 -5.60
C CYS A 11 -9.25 -6.49 -6.81
N LEU A 12 -8.23 -6.88 -7.56
CA LEU A 12 -7.76 -6.13 -8.73
C LEU A 12 -8.79 -6.13 -9.88
N SER A 13 -9.72 -7.09 -9.89
CA SER A 13 -10.78 -7.16 -10.90
C SER A 13 -11.97 -6.24 -10.60
N ILE A 14 -12.01 -5.61 -9.42
CA ILE A 14 -13.09 -4.68 -9.05
C ILE A 14 -12.87 -3.35 -9.76
N GLU A 15 -13.89 -2.87 -10.47
CA GLU A 15 -13.79 -1.63 -11.26
C GLU A 15 -13.83 -0.36 -10.41
N GLU A 16 -14.57 -0.37 -9.30
CA GLU A 16 -14.66 0.79 -8.41
C GLU A 16 -13.44 0.88 -7.50
N ASP A 17 -12.68 1.96 -7.60
CA ASP A 17 -11.43 2.17 -6.86
C ASP A 17 -11.60 2.04 -5.35
N LYS A 18 -12.66 2.62 -4.80
CA LYS A 18 -12.91 2.58 -3.36
C LYS A 18 -13.18 1.15 -2.88
N GLU A 19 -14.00 0.40 -3.62
CA GLU A 19 -14.30 -1.00 -3.29
C GLU A 19 -13.06 -1.88 -3.47
N ALA A 20 -12.29 -1.65 -4.53
CA ALA A 20 -11.04 -2.36 -4.75
C ALA A 20 -10.07 -2.11 -3.60
N LEU A 21 -9.91 -0.87 -3.15
CA LEU A 21 -9.06 -0.52 -2.03
C LEU A 21 -9.51 -1.20 -0.74
N ASN A 22 -10.82 -1.19 -0.45
CA ASN A 22 -11.36 -1.85 0.73
C ASN A 22 -11.12 -3.36 0.69
N CYS A 23 -11.25 -3.97 -0.50
CA CYS A 23 -10.93 -5.38 -0.71
C CYS A 23 -9.45 -5.66 -0.42
N LEU A 24 -8.54 -4.83 -0.95
CA LEU A 24 -7.10 -4.97 -0.73
C LEU A 24 -6.73 -4.84 0.74
N LYS A 25 -7.33 -3.89 1.45
CA LYS A 25 -7.13 -3.72 2.89
C LYS A 25 -7.54 -4.98 3.65
N ARG A 26 -8.64 -5.60 3.25
CA ARG A 26 -9.11 -6.84 3.86
C ARG A 26 -8.12 -7.99 3.64
N VAL A 27 -7.58 -8.11 2.43
CA VAL A 27 -6.56 -9.12 2.11
C VAL A 27 -5.32 -8.92 2.97
N VAL A 28 -4.81 -7.71 3.05
CA VAL A 28 -3.63 -7.38 3.87
C VAL A 28 -3.87 -7.75 5.33
N LYS A 29 -5.05 -7.42 5.87
CA LYS A 29 -5.40 -7.73 7.26
C LYS A 29 -5.54 -9.23 7.50
N GLU A 30 -6.20 -9.94 6.57
CA GLU A 30 -6.45 -11.37 6.69
C GLU A 30 -5.17 -12.19 6.75
N TYR A 31 -4.16 -11.80 5.96
CA TYR A 31 -2.89 -12.51 5.91
C TYR A 31 -1.82 -11.89 6.82
N ALA A 32 -2.20 -10.95 7.69
CA ALA A 32 -1.28 -10.36 8.66
C ALA A 32 -0.77 -11.44 9.64
N GLY A 33 0.55 -11.44 9.89
CA GLY A 33 1.17 -12.43 10.76
C GLY A 33 1.47 -13.76 10.11
N SER A 34 1.10 -13.94 8.83
CA SER A 34 1.44 -15.13 8.06
C SER A 34 2.92 -15.11 7.65
N ASP A 35 3.56 -16.28 7.62
CA ASP A 35 4.95 -16.43 7.15
C ASP A 35 5.05 -16.45 5.61
N ILE A 36 3.92 -16.42 4.91
CA ILE A 36 3.91 -16.41 3.45
C ILE A 36 4.18 -15.00 2.91
N CYS A 37 4.68 -14.94 1.69
CA CYS A 37 4.83 -13.68 0.95
C CYS A 37 3.45 -13.06 0.70
N ARG A 38 3.17 -11.93 1.33
CA ARG A 38 1.87 -11.27 1.26
C ARG A 38 1.99 -9.86 0.70
N PRO A 39 0.94 -9.34 0.06
CA PRO A 39 0.94 -7.95 -0.36
C PRO A 39 0.87 -7.02 0.85
N LYS A 40 1.37 -5.81 0.67
CA LYS A 40 1.30 -4.76 1.71
C LYS A 40 0.91 -3.43 1.09
N LEU A 41 0.13 -2.65 1.84
CA LEU A 41 -0.24 -1.29 1.46
C LEU A 41 0.75 -0.31 2.10
N VAL A 42 1.32 0.55 1.28
CA VAL A 42 2.32 1.54 1.71
C VAL A 42 1.86 2.93 1.26
N LEU A 43 1.90 3.87 2.19
CA LEU A 43 1.67 5.28 1.90
C LEU A 43 3.03 6.00 1.96
N LEU A 44 3.52 6.44 0.81
CA LEU A 44 4.74 7.23 0.73
C LEU A 44 4.40 8.71 0.97
N VAL A 45 5.08 9.33 1.92
CA VAL A 45 4.85 10.71 2.33
C VAL A 45 6.15 11.48 2.43
N GLN A 46 6.07 12.82 2.47
CA GLN A 46 7.22 13.71 2.67
C GLN A 46 6.92 14.68 3.80
N LYS A 47 7.98 15.27 4.35
CA LYS A 47 7.86 16.36 5.32
C LYS A 47 7.38 17.63 4.60
N ASN A 48 6.64 18.48 5.32
CA ASN A 48 6.13 19.76 4.80
C ASN A 48 5.27 19.61 3.53
N CYS A 49 4.54 18.51 3.46
CA CYS A 49 3.68 18.17 2.34
C CYS A 49 2.22 18.25 2.80
N ILE A 50 1.48 19.26 2.34
CA ILE A 50 0.07 19.43 2.72
C ILE A 50 -0.80 18.28 2.20
N PRO A 51 -0.71 17.85 0.93
CA PRO A 51 -1.47 16.68 0.46
C PRO A 51 -1.13 15.41 1.23
N CYS A 52 0.12 15.26 1.68
CA CYS A 52 0.51 14.10 2.50
C CYS A 52 -0.24 14.09 3.84
N LYS A 53 -0.38 15.25 4.46
CA LYS A 53 -1.13 15.37 5.72
C LYS A 53 -2.59 15.02 5.54
N GLU A 54 -3.19 15.43 4.43
CA GLU A 54 -4.58 15.10 4.10
C GLU A 54 -4.76 13.60 3.92
N GLU A 55 -3.86 12.95 3.18
CA GLU A 55 -3.89 11.51 2.96
C GLU A 55 -3.66 10.73 4.28
N MET A 56 -2.73 11.18 5.11
CA MET A 56 -2.49 10.56 6.41
C MET A 56 -3.72 10.67 7.31
N ALA A 57 -4.41 11.80 7.30
CA ALA A 57 -5.64 11.99 8.07
C ALA A 57 -6.76 11.09 7.56
N LEU A 58 -6.89 10.97 6.24
CA LEU A 58 -7.90 10.13 5.60
C LEU A 58 -7.71 8.65 5.95
N HIS A 59 -6.48 8.19 6.08
CA HIS A 59 -6.14 6.80 6.36
C HIS A 59 -5.60 6.57 7.78
N ALA A 60 -5.83 7.52 8.70
CA ALA A 60 -5.25 7.48 10.04
C ALA A 60 -5.60 6.19 10.81
N GLU A 61 -6.83 5.71 10.70
CA GLU A 61 -7.25 4.48 11.37
C GLU A 61 -6.51 3.26 10.84
N ASP A 62 -6.39 3.15 9.53
CA ASP A 62 -5.71 2.02 8.89
C ASP A 62 -4.20 2.05 9.16
N ILE A 63 -3.61 3.24 9.24
CA ILE A 63 -2.20 3.40 9.62
C ILE A 63 -2.00 2.96 11.07
N ALA A 64 -2.88 3.38 11.97
CA ALA A 64 -2.81 3.00 13.38
C ALA A 64 -2.95 1.50 13.59
N LYS A 65 -3.75 0.83 12.78
CA LYS A 65 -3.97 -0.62 12.85
C LYS A 65 -2.87 -1.42 12.14
N GLY A 66 -1.93 -0.76 11.45
CA GLY A 66 -0.87 -1.44 10.70
C GLY A 66 -1.30 -2.02 9.36
N ILE A 67 -2.52 -1.73 8.90
CA ILE A 67 -3.01 -2.16 7.59
C ILE A 67 -2.28 -1.40 6.48
N ILE A 68 -2.06 -0.09 6.69
CA ILE A 68 -1.28 0.76 5.80
C ILE A 68 0.00 1.14 6.52
N GLN A 69 1.15 0.92 5.88
CA GLN A 69 2.45 1.36 6.39
C GLN A 69 2.77 2.75 5.86
N LYS A 70 2.99 3.70 6.76
CA LYS A 70 3.45 5.04 6.38
C LYS A 70 4.97 5.03 6.31
N ILE A 71 5.51 5.36 5.15
CA ILE A 71 6.97 5.40 4.92
C ILE A 71 7.35 6.76 4.38
N GLN A 72 8.39 7.37 4.95
CA GLN A 72 8.93 8.63 4.43
C GLN A 72 9.64 8.37 3.10
N ALA A 73 9.27 9.10 2.06
CA ALA A 73 9.85 8.92 0.73
C ALA A 73 11.34 9.23 0.67
N ASP A 74 11.83 10.10 1.55
CA ASP A 74 13.24 10.48 1.65
C ASP A 74 14.05 9.58 2.59
N SER A 75 13.42 8.59 3.23
CA SER A 75 14.13 7.59 4.02
C SER A 75 14.83 6.58 3.09
N PRO A 76 15.85 5.84 3.57
CA PRO A 76 16.48 4.80 2.74
C PRO A 76 15.48 3.78 2.20
N GLU A 77 14.52 3.35 3.04
CA GLU A 77 13.47 2.42 2.63
C GLU A 77 12.55 3.03 1.57
N GLY A 78 12.10 4.28 1.80
CA GLY A 78 11.22 4.99 0.87
C GLY A 78 11.89 5.27 -0.47
N LEU A 79 13.15 5.67 -0.47
CA LEU A 79 13.93 5.90 -1.68
C LEU A 79 14.08 4.61 -2.48
N ASN A 80 14.36 3.49 -1.81
CA ASN A 80 14.50 2.20 -2.46
C ASN A 80 13.19 1.79 -3.17
N ILE A 81 12.06 1.95 -2.50
CA ILE A 81 10.74 1.65 -3.06
C ILE A 81 10.46 2.56 -4.26
N ALA A 82 10.68 3.86 -4.11
CA ALA A 82 10.38 4.84 -5.16
C ALA A 82 11.24 4.63 -6.40
N VAL A 83 12.54 4.42 -6.24
CA VAL A 83 13.47 4.20 -7.35
C VAL A 83 13.18 2.88 -8.06
N LYS A 84 12.99 1.81 -7.30
CA LYS A 84 12.71 0.48 -7.84
C LYS A 84 11.44 0.45 -8.69
N ASN A 85 10.45 1.24 -8.34
CA ASN A 85 9.11 1.22 -8.97
C ASN A 85 8.77 2.47 -9.77
N ASP A 86 9.75 3.35 -10.03
CA ASP A 86 9.56 4.62 -10.76
C ASP A 86 8.42 5.48 -10.20
N ILE A 87 8.32 5.57 -8.88
CA ILE A 87 7.29 6.37 -8.23
C ILE A 87 7.75 7.82 -8.18
N THR A 88 7.00 8.71 -8.85
CA THR A 88 7.35 10.13 -8.99
C THR A 88 6.37 11.06 -8.26
N PHE A 89 5.25 10.53 -7.76
CA PHE A 89 4.23 11.32 -7.07
C PHE A 89 4.20 11.03 -5.59
N ILE A 90 4.17 12.08 -4.77
CA ILE A 90 4.00 12.01 -3.33
C ILE A 90 2.86 12.97 -2.94
N PRO A 91 1.85 12.55 -2.16
CA PRO A 91 1.71 11.22 -1.53
C PRO A 91 1.31 10.14 -2.53
N SER A 92 1.73 8.91 -2.26
CA SER A 92 1.38 7.78 -3.10
C SER A 92 0.97 6.59 -2.23
N LEU A 93 -0.26 6.12 -2.40
CA LEU A 93 -0.73 4.90 -1.76
C LEU A 93 -0.60 3.78 -2.78
N ILE A 94 0.21 2.78 -2.46
CA ILE A 94 0.58 1.72 -3.38
C ILE A 94 0.44 0.35 -2.74
N LEU A 95 0.18 -0.65 -3.57
CA LEU A 95 0.19 -2.04 -3.16
C LEU A 95 1.48 -2.68 -3.67
N LEU A 96 2.29 -3.18 -2.74
CA LEU A 96 3.55 -3.86 -3.03
C LEU A 96 3.45 -5.35 -2.71
N ASP A 97 4.26 -6.16 -3.39
CA ASP A 97 4.45 -7.55 -2.98
C ASP A 97 5.46 -7.62 -1.80
N CYS A 98 5.77 -8.82 -1.34
CA CYS A 98 6.69 -9.00 -0.21
C CYS A 98 8.15 -8.65 -0.54
N HIS A 99 8.46 -8.43 -1.81
CA HIS A 99 9.79 -8.01 -2.28
C HIS A 99 9.85 -6.54 -2.67
N ASP A 100 8.84 -5.76 -2.26
CA ASP A 100 8.71 -4.33 -2.55
C ASP A 100 8.55 -4.01 -4.04
N ASN A 101 8.04 -4.95 -4.82
CA ASN A 101 7.68 -4.70 -6.21
C ASN A 101 6.24 -4.19 -6.29
N LEU A 102 6.03 -3.14 -7.09
CA LEU A 102 4.71 -2.54 -7.27
C LEU A 102 3.77 -3.52 -7.98
N ILE A 103 2.66 -3.83 -7.33
CA ILE A 103 1.58 -4.60 -7.94
C ILE A 103 0.64 -3.65 -8.67
N MET A 104 0.21 -2.57 -7.99
CA MET A 104 -0.60 -1.52 -8.59
C MET A 104 -0.64 -0.28 -7.68
N PRO A 105 -0.91 0.90 -8.25
CA PRO A 105 -1.30 2.05 -7.43
C PRO A 105 -2.64 1.75 -6.77
N ALA A 106 -2.76 2.00 -5.47
CA ALA A 106 -3.99 1.70 -4.74
C ALA A 106 -5.05 2.80 -4.89
N VAL A 107 -4.64 4.01 -5.28
CA VAL A 107 -5.54 5.13 -5.66
C VAL A 107 -4.74 6.13 -6.48
#